data_ca2f3f0ea0cab82eb70e4bfc4a327341
#
_entry.id   ca2f3f0ea0cab82eb70e4bfc4a327341
#
_cell.length_a   1.000
_cell.length_b   1.000
_cell.length_c   1.000
_cell.angle_alpha   90.00
_cell.angle_beta   90.00
_cell.angle_gamma   90.00
#
_symmetry.space_group_name_H-M   'P 1'
#
loop_
_entity.id
_entity.type
_entity.pdbx_description
1 polymer ?
#
loop_
_entity_poly.entity_id
_entity_poly.type
_entity_poly.pdbx_seq_one_letter_code
_entity_poly.pdbx_strand_id
1 'polypeptide(L)'
;AYLDDTKTALGGKAPALYEKLSRLETLLPGVRQAFSDKVSSNATDEVIGQAQEILALKREIILANPLLDMDKIIVARYRLGNKARKAMGPSMGTSTANYNSLFSNSRKGYDAEIDLLTGLRGQIESSRIYKPEADVPISDIQLHWDADRLLFSSLDKNRKWQIYEMNIDGSNLHQKITVDEPDLEFCDANYLPDGKVVATTNIGYNGVPCVHGDDVVANLVSFDPETRALRRLTFDQDGNWSPIVIPNGRIMYTRWEYTDLTHYFSRIVMHMNPDGTENKALYGSGSYFPNSTFDVQPLPGHGSAFVGIISGHHGVARSGRMIIFDPTKGRKSTAGMVQEIPHRNRPIKEEIKDQLVNGVWPQFIKPTPLNDKYFLVAAKLDPHALWGLYLVDVYDNVTCLMQAEGEGYISPILVRKTKTPPSIPDRVKLNEKEATFFIQDIYEGEGLKGIPRGTVKSLRLHAYEYAYVKTRSDHNWHGIQSGWDIKRMLGTVPVEEDGSVIFKAPANTPISIQPLDKDGVAIQWMRSWVTGQPGEVVSCIGCHEDQNQIAIPKRVIASQKAPSALTLPEGGTRSFTFDLE
;
A
#
# COMPACT_ATOMS: atom_id res chain seq x y z
N ALA A 1 28.06 14.84 5.10
CA ALA A 1 27.26 13.67 5.56
C ALA A 1 27.32 12.51 4.57
N TYR A 2 26.81 12.69 3.33
CA TYR A 2 26.82 11.62 2.32
C TYR A 2 28.24 11.09 2.01
N LEU A 3 29.20 11.97 1.68
CA LEU A 3 30.58 11.57 1.39
C LEU A 3 31.27 10.98 2.63
N ASP A 4 30.99 11.49 3.81
CA ASP A 4 31.56 10.98 5.06
C ASP A 4 31.09 9.54 5.34
N ASP A 5 29.80 9.27 5.15
CA ASP A 5 29.23 7.93 5.32
C ASP A 5 29.73 6.93 4.25
N THR A 6 29.99 7.41 3.04
CA THR A 6 30.42 6.57 1.91
C THR A 6 31.93 6.53 1.70
N LYS A 7 32.70 7.28 2.47
CA LYS A 7 34.16 7.46 2.30
C LYS A 7 34.92 6.15 2.17
N THR A 8 34.62 5.17 3.03
CA THR A 8 35.31 3.87 3.00
C THR A 8 35.00 3.11 1.70
N ALA A 9 33.75 3.15 1.23
CA ALA A 9 33.32 2.49 0.00
C ALA A 9 33.91 3.17 -1.25
N LEU A 10 34.10 4.49 -1.22
CA LEU A 10 34.68 5.28 -2.31
C LEU A 10 36.19 5.08 -2.46
N GLY A 11 36.90 4.70 -1.39
CA GLY A 11 38.32 4.42 -1.43
C GLY A 11 39.15 5.56 -2.05
N GLY A 12 40.01 5.25 -2.99
CA GLY A 12 40.88 6.22 -3.68
C GLY A 12 40.18 7.29 -4.52
N LYS A 13 38.87 7.15 -4.78
CA LYS A 13 38.05 8.17 -5.48
C LYS A 13 37.60 9.30 -4.55
N ALA A 14 37.62 9.09 -3.23
CA ALA A 14 37.09 10.05 -2.26
C ALA A 14 37.76 11.45 -2.37
N PRO A 15 39.08 11.62 -2.47
CA PRO A 15 39.71 12.94 -2.56
C PRO A 15 39.17 13.79 -3.72
N ALA A 16 39.08 13.24 -4.93
CA ALA A 16 38.57 13.96 -6.10
C ALA A 16 37.09 14.36 -5.95
N LEU A 17 36.30 13.56 -5.22
CA LEU A 17 34.90 13.89 -4.94
C LEU A 17 34.74 14.99 -3.88
N TYR A 18 35.67 15.07 -2.92
CA TYR A 18 35.72 16.19 -1.97
C TYR A 18 36.12 17.51 -2.65
N GLU A 19 37.04 17.49 -3.64
CA GLU A 19 37.34 18.68 -4.46
C GLU A 19 36.09 19.17 -5.21
N LYS A 20 35.33 18.23 -5.82
CA LYS A 20 34.07 18.57 -6.48
C LYS A 20 33.03 19.12 -5.49
N LEU A 21 32.93 18.57 -4.29
CA LEU A 21 32.08 19.10 -3.24
C LEU A 21 32.46 20.53 -2.87
N SER A 22 33.75 20.82 -2.65
CA SER A 22 34.24 22.17 -2.34
C SER A 22 33.91 23.16 -3.45
N ARG A 23 34.03 22.76 -4.73
CA ARG A 23 33.61 23.59 -5.86
C ARG A 23 32.10 23.86 -5.82
N LEU A 24 31.29 22.85 -5.57
CA LEU A 24 29.82 22.99 -5.42
C LEU A 24 29.45 23.95 -4.28
N GLU A 25 30.13 23.83 -3.13
CA GLU A 25 29.92 24.71 -1.97
C GLU A 25 30.31 26.17 -2.28
N THR A 26 31.27 26.38 -3.15
CA THR A 26 31.68 27.73 -3.62
C THR A 26 30.66 28.36 -4.55
N LEU A 27 30.05 27.60 -5.45
CA LEU A 27 29.08 28.08 -6.44
C LEU A 27 27.70 28.31 -5.84
N LEU A 28 27.30 27.46 -4.89
CA LEU A 28 25.93 27.40 -4.38
C LEU A 28 25.40 28.72 -3.77
N PRO A 29 26.16 29.49 -2.97
CA PRO A 29 25.70 30.75 -2.41
C PRO A 29 25.30 31.78 -3.45
N GLY A 30 26.15 31.95 -4.50
CA GLY A 30 25.87 32.91 -5.58
C GLY A 30 24.60 32.56 -6.37
N VAL A 31 24.44 31.29 -6.70
CA VAL A 31 23.26 30.81 -7.42
C VAL A 31 22.01 30.93 -6.54
N ARG A 32 22.08 30.58 -5.24
CA ARG A 32 20.95 30.77 -4.31
C ARG A 32 20.54 32.23 -4.19
N GLN A 33 21.49 33.14 -4.06
CA GLN A 33 21.24 34.58 -4.00
C GLN A 33 20.51 35.07 -5.26
N ALA A 34 21.01 34.69 -6.44
CA ALA A 34 20.43 35.09 -7.71
C ALA A 34 18.97 34.61 -7.89
N PHE A 35 18.62 33.43 -7.37
CA PHE A 35 17.24 32.92 -7.43
C PHE A 35 16.36 33.42 -6.26
N SER A 36 16.93 33.87 -5.12
CA SER A 36 16.15 34.38 -3.98
C SER A 36 15.66 35.83 -4.17
N ASP A 37 16.41 36.65 -4.89
CA ASP A 37 16.15 38.09 -5.03
C ASP A 37 14.97 38.45 -5.93
N LYS A 38 14.06 37.50 -6.23
CA LYS A 38 12.85 37.67 -7.09
C LYS A 38 13.09 38.34 -8.46
N VAL A 39 14.35 38.48 -8.85
CA VAL A 39 14.78 39.02 -10.17
C VAL A 39 14.78 37.89 -11.21
N SER A 40 13.86 36.95 -11.07
CA SER A 40 13.86 35.68 -11.79
C SER A 40 13.41 35.73 -13.25
N SER A 41 13.08 36.92 -13.78
CA SER A 41 12.83 37.03 -15.23
C SER A 41 14.09 37.20 -16.07
N ASN A 42 15.28 37.42 -15.43
CA ASN A 42 16.54 37.66 -16.10
C ASN A 42 17.71 36.97 -15.38
N ALA A 43 17.56 35.67 -15.02
CA ALA A 43 18.75 34.91 -14.66
C ALA A 43 19.72 34.98 -15.84
N THR A 44 20.91 35.53 -15.63
CA THR A 44 21.92 35.63 -16.68
C THR A 44 22.33 34.23 -17.12
N ASP A 45 22.73 34.06 -18.37
CA ASP A 45 23.25 32.79 -18.90
C ASP A 45 24.35 32.21 -17.99
N GLU A 46 25.10 33.09 -17.33
CA GLU A 46 26.12 32.71 -16.36
C GLU A 46 25.53 32.00 -15.13
N VAL A 47 24.48 32.53 -14.52
CA VAL A 47 23.80 31.92 -13.36
C VAL A 47 23.16 30.60 -13.74
N ILE A 48 22.57 30.51 -14.92
CA ILE A 48 22.03 29.26 -15.45
C ILE A 48 23.13 28.23 -15.64
N GLY A 49 24.28 28.63 -16.24
CA GLY A 49 25.44 27.77 -16.40
C GLY A 49 26.01 27.26 -15.07
N GLN A 50 26.12 28.13 -14.06
CA GLN A 50 26.53 27.74 -12.71
C GLN A 50 25.54 26.78 -12.05
N ALA A 51 24.23 26.97 -12.20
CA ALA A 51 23.21 26.06 -11.70
C ALA A 51 23.31 24.67 -12.37
N GLN A 52 23.54 24.62 -13.68
CA GLN A 52 23.77 23.38 -14.42
C GLN A 52 25.04 22.67 -13.95
N GLU A 53 26.13 23.40 -13.72
CA GLU A 53 27.38 22.86 -13.18
C GLU A 53 27.14 22.25 -11.78
N ILE A 54 26.41 22.94 -10.90
CA ILE A 54 26.05 22.41 -9.57
C ILE A 54 25.30 21.09 -9.69
N LEU A 55 24.30 21.00 -10.57
CA LEU A 55 23.54 19.79 -10.78
C LEU A 55 24.39 18.64 -11.33
N ALA A 56 25.29 18.94 -12.28
CA ALA A 56 26.21 17.95 -12.84
C ALA A 56 27.21 17.43 -11.78
N LEU A 57 27.84 18.33 -11.02
CA LEU A 57 28.75 17.95 -9.93
C LEU A 57 28.03 17.11 -8.85
N LYS A 58 26.83 17.52 -8.44
CA LYS A 58 26.03 16.75 -7.49
C LYS A 58 25.73 15.36 -8.02
N ARG A 59 25.27 15.24 -9.26
CA ARG A 59 24.98 13.96 -9.91
C ARG A 59 26.22 13.06 -9.93
N GLU A 60 27.38 13.61 -10.33
CA GLU A 60 28.63 12.85 -10.40
C GLU A 60 29.07 12.34 -9.02
N ILE A 61 28.99 13.20 -7.98
CA ILE A 61 29.31 12.82 -6.60
C ILE A 61 28.38 11.67 -6.14
N ILE A 62 27.08 11.80 -6.35
CA ILE A 62 26.11 10.79 -5.89
C ILE A 62 26.30 9.47 -6.64
N LEU A 63 26.43 9.51 -7.97
CA LEU A 63 26.54 8.32 -8.80
C LEU A 63 27.91 7.64 -8.74
N ALA A 64 28.94 8.29 -8.17
CA ALA A 64 30.24 7.67 -7.92
C ALA A 64 30.20 6.60 -6.81
N ASN A 65 29.14 6.56 -6.00
CA ASN A 65 29.00 5.61 -4.90
C ASN A 65 28.95 4.16 -5.40
N PRO A 66 29.94 3.32 -5.04
CA PRO A 66 29.97 1.91 -5.47
C PRO A 66 28.84 1.07 -4.83
N LEU A 67 28.23 1.55 -3.73
CA LEU A 67 27.08 0.88 -3.11
C LEU A 67 25.79 1.02 -3.94
N LEU A 68 25.77 1.93 -4.91
CA LEU A 68 24.71 2.03 -5.90
C LEU A 68 24.93 0.99 -7.00
N ASP A 69 24.64 -0.25 -6.72
CA ASP A 69 24.65 -1.33 -7.70
C ASP A 69 23.42 -1.21 -8.61
N MET A 70 23.52 -0.34 -9.60
CA MET A 70 22.44 0.01 -10.52
C MET A 70 22.95 0.02 -11.97
N ASP A 71 22.94 -1.11 -12.62
CA ASP A 71 23.32 -1.15 -14.05
C ASP A 71 22.13 -0.98 -14.97
N LYS A 72 20.98 -1.51 -14.58
CA LYS A 72 19.77 -1.57 -15.41
C LYS A 72 18.52 -1.27 -14.59
N ILE A 73 17.65 -0.42 -15.12
CA ILE A 73 16.34 -0.10 -14.53
C ILE A 73 15.27 -0.33 -15.58
N ILE A 74 14.21 -1.04 -15.23
CA ILE A 74 12.97 -1.09 -16.01
C ILE A 74 12.06 0.02 -15.52
N VAL A 75 11.37 0.70 -16.45
CA VAL A 75 10.47 1.81 -16.15
C VAL A 75 9.28 1.81 -17.11
N ALA A 76 8.09 2.19 -16.63
CA ALA A 76 6.99 2.56 -17.51
C ALA A 76 7.16 4.01 -17.96
N ARG A 77 7.22 4.24 -19.27
CA ARG A 77 7.30 5.55 -19.90
C ARG A 77 5.98 5.91 -20.56
N TYR A 78 5.54 7.14 -20.34
CA TYR A 78 4.33 7.70 -20.93
C TYR A 78 4.67 8.93 -21.76
N ARG A 79 4.20 9.00 -23.00
CA ARG A 79 4.24 10.22 -23.80
C ARG A 79 2.97 11.01 -23.55
N LEU A 80 3.11 12.15 -22.91
CA LEU A 80 2.01 12.97 -22.41
C LEU A 80 1.91 14.32 -23.14
N GLY A 81 2.90 14.68 -23.94
CA GLY A 81 2.99 15.96 -24.61
C GLY A 81 2.84 17.12 -23.62
N ASN A 82 2.03 18.12 -23.94
CA ASN A 82 1.79 19.27 -23.07
C ASN A 82 1.09 18.92 -21.74
N LYS A 83 0.56 17.69 -21.58
CA LYS A 83 -0.06 17.22 -20.35
C LYS A 83 0.98 16.76 -19.32
N ALA A 84 2.24 16.51 -19.70
CA ALA A 84 3.27 15.96 -18.82
C ALA A 84 3.48 16.78 -17.54
N ARG A 85 3.35 18.09 -17.61
CA ARG A 85 3.48 19.00 -16.46
C ARG A 85 2.28 18.97 -15.51
N LYS A 86 1.09 18.57 -16.01
CA LYS A 86 -0.16 18.53 -15.25
C LYS A 86 -0.62 17.11 -14.94
N ALA A 87 -0.02 16.11 -15.59
CA ALA A 87 -0.45 14.71 -15.48
C ALA A 87 -0.32 14.20 -14.05
N MET A 88 -1.40 13.66 -13.55
CA MET A 88 -1.50 12.94 -12.28
C MET A 88 -2.47 11.78 -12.47
N GLY A 89 -2.25 10.69 -11.73
CA GLY A 89 -3.17 9.56 -11.72
C GLY A 89 -3.46 8.98 -13.11
N PRO A 90 -4.67 9.19 -13.66
CA PRO A 90 -5.14 8.44 -14.82
C PRO A 90 -4.28 8.61 -16.06
N SER A 91 -3.73 9.78 -16.28
CA SER A 91 -2.90 10.04 -17.47
C SER A 91 -1.58 9.25 -17.47
N MET A 92 -1.17 8.74 -16.32
CA MET A 92 0.03 7.92 -16.14
C MET A 92 -0.30 6.48 -15.70
N GLY A 93 -1.52 6.00 -15.92
CA GLY A 93 -1.91 4.64 -15.56
C GLY A 93 -1.97 4.34 -14.06
N THR A 94 -1.95 5.36 -13.18
CA THR A 94 -2.12 5.21 -11.74
C THR A 94 -3.52 5.64 -11.31
N SER A 95 -3.98 5.26 -10.11
CA SER A 95 -5.30 5.64 -9.63
C SER A 95 -5.48 7.15 -9.51
N THR A 96 -6.67 7.64 -9.91
CA THR A 96 -7.04 9.06 -9.89
C THR A 96 -7.15 9.63 -8.50
N ALA A 97 -7.62 8.80 -7.58
CA ALA A 97 -7.88 9.15 -6.20
C ALA A 97 -7.51 7.98 -5.30
N ASN A 98 -7.44 8.21 -4.03
CA ASN A 98 -7.04 7.18 -3.09
C ASN A 98 -8.22 6.39 -2.49
N TYR A 99 -9.41 6.52 -3.08
CA TYR A 99 -10.59 5.68 -2.78
C TYR A 99 -10.94 4.71 -3.91
N ASN A 100 -10.41 4.91 -5.13
CA ASN A 100 -10.66 4.02 -6.26
C ASN A 100 -9.45 3.15 -6.59
N SER A 101 -9.65 2.18 -7.46
CA SER A 101 -8.61 1.33 -8.03
C SER A 101 -8.35 1.68 -9.50
N LEU A 102 -7.46 0.96 -10.16
CA LEU A 102 -7.22 1.11 -11.60
C LEU A 102 -8.49 0.81 -12.42
N PHE A 103 -9.42 0.02 -11.91
CA PHE A 103 -10.67 -0.33 -12.59
C PHE A 103 -11.52 0.88 -12.98
N SER A 104 -11.37 1.99 -12.26
CA SER A 104 -12.06 3.26 -12.50
C SER A 104 -11.34 4.19 -13.48
N ASN A 105 -10.13 3.84 -13.92
CA ASN A 105 -9.37 4.66 -14.85
C ASN A 105 -9.93 4.60 -16.27
N SER A 106 -9.59 5.62 -17.07
CA SER A 106 -9.84 5.60 -18.52
C SER A 106 -9.24 4.35 -19.14
N ARG A 107 -9.94 3.76 -20.11
CA ARG A 107 -9.51 2.54 -20.79
C ARG A 107 -8.89 2.80 -22.15
N LYS A 108 -8.62 4.07 -22.48
CA LYS A 108 -8.05 4.49 -23.78
C LYS A 108 -7.30 5.82 -23.65
N GLY A 109 -6.54 6.12 -24.70
CA GLY A 109 -5.85 7.41 -24.83
C GLY A 109 -4.46 7.42 -24.20
N TYR A 110 -3.82 6.27 -24.04
CA TYR A 110 -2.47 6.13 -23.52
C TYR A 110 -1.45 5.91 -24.63
N ASP A 111 -0.29 6.54 -24.49
CA ASP A 111 0.93 6.21 -25.24
C ASP A 111 1.98 5.79 -24.22
N ALA A 112 1.91 4.52 -23.83
CA ALA A 112 2.72 3.91 -22.78
C ALA A 112 3.64 2.84 -23.38
N GLU A 113 4.82 2.68 -22.78
CA GLU A 113 5.74 1.59 -23.11
C GLU A 113 6.57 1.19 -21.88
N ILE A 114 7.18 0.01 -21.90
CA ILE A 114 8.16 -0.43 -20.92
C ILE A 114 9.54 -0.29 -21.53
N ASP A 115 10.40 0.44 -20.87
CA ASP A 115 11.78 0.68 -21.29
C ASP A 115 12.77 0.06 -20.32
N LEU A 116 13.90 -0.38 -20.86
CA LEU A 116 15.13 -0.71 -20.12
C LEU A 116 16.09 0.46 -20.24
N LEU A 117 16.48 1.00 -19.10
CA LEU A 117 17.48 2.06 -18.99
C LEU A 117 18.82 1.45 -18.58
N THR A 118 19.89 1.85 -19.28
CA THR A 118 21.27 1.45 -19.02
C THR A 118 22.18 2.69 -18.95
N GLY A 119 23.45 2.53 -18.58
CA GLY A 119 24.39 3.65 -18.53
C GLY A 119 24.10 4.65 -17.41
N LEU A 120 23.49 4.25 -16.31
CA LEU A 120 22.96 5.11 -15.24
C LEU A 120 24.00 6.00 -14.57
N ARG A 121 25.29 5.63 -14.60
CA ARG A 121 26.41 6.41 -14.06
C ARG A 121 26.98 7.43 -15.04
N GLY A 122 26.52 7.40 -16.28
CA GLY A 122 26.99 8.29 -17.37
C GLY A 122 25.81 8.81 -18.19
N GLN A 123 25.89 8.61 -19.49
CA GLN A 123 24.80 8.87 -20.40
C GLN A 123 23.79 7.71 -20.34
N ILE A 124 22.56 8.02 -19.96
CA ILE A 124 21.49 7.03 -19.90
C ILE A 124 21.01 6.72 -21.32
N GLU A 125 21.01 5.45 -21.65
CA GLU A 125 20.43 4.91 -22.86
C GLU A 125 19.09 4.25 -22.51
N SER A 126 18.06 4.47 -23.33
CA SER A 126 16.74 3.87 -23.21
C SER A 126 16.49 2.95 -24.39
N SER A 127 16.19 1.69 -24.11
CA SER A 127 15.76 0.72 -25.09
C SER A 127 14.36 0.20 -24.75
N ARG A 128 13.46 0.23 -25.74
CA ARG A 128 12.10 -0.26 -25.56
C ARG A 128 12.10 -1.78 -25.44
N ILE A 129 11.51 -2.30 -24.36
CA ILE A 129 11.26 -3.73 -24.17
C ILE A 129 9.89 -4.10 -24.73
N TYR A 130 8.87 -3.28 -24.44
CA TYR A 130 7.50 -3.57 -24.82
C TYR A 130 6.71 -2.28 -25.11
N LYS A 131 5.87 -2.33 -26.13
CA LYS A 131 4.86 -1.32 -26.42
C LYS A 131 3.57 -2.01 -26.84
N PRO A 132 2.43 -1.72 -26.19
CA PRO A 132 1.13 -2.21 -26.65
C PRO A 132 0.81 -1.72 -28.05
N GLU A 133 0.13 -2.55 -28.85
CA GLU A 133 -0.41 -2.13 -30.15
C GLU A 133 -1.55 -1.13 -30.00
N ALA A 134 -2.35 -1.28 -28.94
CA ALA A 134 -3.47 -0.39 -28.61
C ALA A 134 -3.06 0.72 -27.63
N ASP A 135 -3.86 1.77 -27.58
CA ASP A 135 -3.71 2.93 -26.68
C ASP A 135 -4.10 2.61 -25.23
N VAL A 136 -3.48 1.60 -24.64
CA VAL A 136 -3.75 1.06 -23.30
C VAL A 136 -2.67 1.47 -22.28
N PRO A 137 -3.01 1.57 -20.99
CA PRO A 137 -2.04 1.87 -19.95
C PRO A 137 -1.15 0.66 -19.62
N ILE A 138 -0.01 0.95 -19.01
CA ILE A 138 0.86 -0.02 -18.34
C ILE A 138 1.03 0.44 -16.91
N SER A 139 0.78 -0.43 -15.92
CA SER A 139 0.90 -0.10 -14.50
C SER A 139 1.49 -1.26 -13.71
N ASP A 140 1.90 -0.98 -12.47
CA ASP A 140 2.24 -1.96 -11.44
C ASP A 140 3.25 -3.01 -11.91
N ILE A 141 4.38 -2.54 -12.49
CA ILE A 141 5.45 -3.43 -12.91
C ILE A 141 6.09 -4.08 -11.68
N GLN A 142 6.24 -5.40 -11.69
CA GLN A 142 6.89 -6.19 -10.65
C GLN A 142 7.89 -7.16 -11.27
N LEU A 143 9.13 -7.15 -10.78
CA LEU A 143 10.18 -8.04 -11.25
C LEU A 143 10.20 -9.33 -10.43
N HIS A 144 10.37 -10.48 -11.09
CA HIS A 144 10.62 -11.74 -10.41
C HIS A 144 11.97 -11.72 -9.69
N TRP A 145 12.11 -12.48 -8.60
CA TRP A 145 13.35 -12.55 -7.80
C TRP A 145 14.58 -12.98 -8.60
N ASP A 146 14.40 -13.80 -9.66
CA ASP A 146 15.48 -14.21 -10.57
C ASP A 146 15.89 -13.11 -11.58
N ALA A 147 15.14 -11.99 -11.61
CA ALA A 147 15.35 -10.87 -12.52
C ALA A 147 15.34 -11.25 -14.02
N ASP A 148 14.57 -12.26 -14.37
CA ASP A 148 14.46 -12.79 -15.74
C ASP A 148 13.12 -12.48 -16.41
N ARG A 149 12.07 -12.19 -15.64
CA ARG A 149 10.71 -11.91 -16.06
C ARG A 149 10.00 -10.92 -15.15
N LEU A 150 8.94 -10.33 -15.65
CA LEU A 150 8.17 -9.33 -14.92
C LEU A 150 6.66 -9.50 -15.12
N LEU A 151 5.89 -9.05 -14.13
CA LEU A 151 4.44 -8.84 -14.22
C LEU A 151 4.16 -7.36 -14.45
N PHE A 152 3.05 -7.08 -15.11
CA PHE A 152 2.48 -5.74 -15.22
C PHE A 152 0.98 -5.78 -15.46
N SER A 153 0.29 -4.71 -15.09
CA SER A 153 -1.13 -4.51 -15.35
C SER A 153 -1.33 -3.78 -16.66
N SER A 154 -2.23 -4.26 -17.51
CA SER A 154 -2.66 -3.59 -18.73
C SER A 154 -4.07 -4.04 -19.14
N LEU A 155 -4.63 -3.48 -20.20
CA LEU A 155 -5.96 -3.84 -20.69
C LEU A 155 -5.87 -4.92 -21.78
N ASP A 156 -6.80 -5.87 -21.75
CA ASP A 156 -6.98 -6.86 -22.79
C ASP A 156 -7.72 -6.29 -24.04
N LYS A 157 -7.99 -7.12 -25.02
CA LYS A 157 -8.74 -6.77 -26.23
C LYS A 157 -10.16 -6.25 -25.96
N ASN A 158 -10.74 -6.62 -24.83
CA ASN A 158 -12.07 -6.17 -24.36
C ASN A 158 -11.98 -4.93 -23.48
N ARG A 159 -10.82 -4.33 -23.35
CA ARG A 159 -10.54 -3.19 -22.46
C ARG A 159 -10.78 -3.50 -21.00
N LYS A 160 -10.57 -4.77 -20.56
CA LYS A 160 -10.59 -5.19 -19.15
C LYS A 160 -9.18 -5.24 -18.61
N TRP A 161 -8.98 -4.82 -17.37
CA TRP A 161 -7.69 -4.90 -16.68
C TRP A 161 -7.29 -6.35 -16.46
N GLN A 162 -6.07 -6.69 -16.90
CA GLN A 162 -5.50 -8.03 -16.77
C GLN A 162 -4.02 -7.96 -16.39
N ILE A 163 -3.52 -9.06 -15.83
CA ILE A 163 -2.11 -9.23 -15.50
C ILE A 163 -1.41 -9.95 -16.63
N TYR A 164 -0.33 -9.36 -17.10
CA TYR A 164 0.57 -9.91 -18.09
C TYR A 164 1.90 -10.28 -17.48
N GLU A 165 2.52 -11.33 -18.00
CA GLU A 165 3.90 -11.71 -17.73
C GLU A 165 4.69 -11.70 -19.03
N MET A 166 5.95 -11.25 -18.97
CA MET A 166 6.91 -11.38 -20.06
C MET A 166 8.33 -11.48 -19.51
N ASN A 167 9.25 -11.98 -20.33
CA ASN A 167 10.68 -11.91 -20.02
C ASN A 167 11.19 -10.46 -20.07
N ILE A 168 12.29 -10.17 -19.40
CA ILE A 168 12.86 -8.80 -19.37
C ILE A 168 13.38 -8.32 -20.73
N ASP A 169 13.50 -9.21 -21.72
CA ASP A 169 13.83 -8.88 -23.11
C ASP A 169 12.60 -8.64 -23.98
N GLY A 170 11.39 -8.68 -23.40
CA GLY A 170 10.11 -8.52 -24.09
C GLY A 170 9.55 -9.79 -24.71
N SER A 171 10.27 -10.90 -24.70
CA SER A 171 9.79 -12.19 -25.20
C SER A 171 8.79 -12.85 -24.25
N ASN A 172 8.09 -13.89 -24.75
CA ASN A 172 7.17 -14.71 -23.97
C ASN A 172 6.02 -13.93 -23.30
N LEU A 173 5.53 -12.86 -23.95
CA LEU A 173 4.38 -12.10 -23.44
C LEU A 173 3.11 -12.95 -23.44
N HIS A 174 2.47 -13.07 -22.29
CA HIS A 174 1.20 -13.78 -22.12
C HIS A 174 0.39 -13.23 -20.95
N GLN A 175 -0.92 -13.49 -20.97
CA GLN A 175 -1.79 -13.18 -19.84
C GLN A 175 -1.52 -14.18 -18.71
N LYS A 176 -1.19 -13.68 -17.51
CA LYS A 176 -0.80 -14.51 -16.37
C LYS A 176 -1.98 -15.11 -15.61
N ILE A 177 -3.02 -14.33 -15.39
CA ILE A 177 -4.24 -14.79 -14.71
C ILE A 177 -5.28 -15.10 -15.79
N THR A 178 -5.66 -16.37 -15.90
CA THR A 178 -6.60 -16.86 -16.90
C THR A 178 -7.74 -17.61 -16.23
N VAL A 179 -8.87 -16.92 -16.03
CA VAL A 179 -10.10 -17.46 -15.44
C VAL A 179 -11.25 -17.38 -16.44
N ASP A 180 -12.23 -18.26 -16.32
CA ASP A 180 -13.41 -18.31 -17.18
C ASP A 180 -14.55 -17.45 -16.61
N GLU A 181 -14.21 -16.19 -16.27
CA GLU A 181 -15.12 -15.20 -15.67
C GLU A 181 -14.89 -13.85 -16.36
N PRO A 182 -15.69 -13.53 -17.39
CA PRO A 182 -15.43 -12.37 -18.26
C PRO A 182 -15.55 -11.02 -17.58
N ASP A 183 -16.21 -10.94 -16.42
CA ASP A 183 -16.40 -9.70 -15.67
C ASP A 183 -15.34 -9.47 -14.59
N LEU A 184 -14.45 -10.43 -14.37
CA LEU A 184 -13.33 -10.24 -13.46
C LEU A 184 -12.21 -9.44 -14.13
N GLU A 185 -11.73 -8.49 -13.37
CA GLU A 185 -10.58 -7.66 -13.69
C GLU A 185 -9.50 -7.82 -12.65
N PHE A 186 -8.23 -7.73 -13.06
CA PHE A 186 -7.07 -7.91 -12.21
C PHE A 186 -6.05 -6.81 -12.45
N CYS A 187 -5.47 -6.29 -11.38
CA CYS A 187 -4.37 -5.35 -11.43
C CYS A 187 -3.44 -5.53 -10.23
N ASP A 188 -2.30 -4.84 -10.23
CA ASP A 188 -1.41 -4.71 -9.07
C ASP A 188 -0.99 -6.08 -8.52
N ALA A 189 -0.44 -6.93 -9.40
CA ALA A 189 -0.05 -8.30 -9.04
C ALA A 189 1.40 -8.40 -8.55
N ASN A 190 1.65 -9.39 -7.70
CA ASN A 190 2.99 -9.75 -7.24
C ASN A 190 3.17 -11.28 -7.25
N TYR A 191 4.41 -11.74 -7.46
CA TYR A 191 4.75 -13.15 -7.35
C TYR A 191 4.64 -13.65 -5.90
N LEU A 192 4.24 -14.90 -5.73
CA LEU A 192 4.33 -15.62 -4.46
C LEU A 192 5.48 -16.65 -4.51
N PRO A 193 6.14 -16.94 -3.37
CA PRO A 193 7.29 -17.84 -3.35
C PRO A 193 6.99 -19.29 -3.78
N ASP A 194 5.72 -19.68 -3.77
CA ASP A 194 5.24 -21.01 -4.18
C ASP A 194 4.85 -21.10 -5.67
N GLY A 195 5.15 -20.06 -6.47
CA GLY A 195 4.86 -20.01 -7.90
C GLY A 195 3.50 -19.41 -8.27
N LYS A 196 2.63 -19.19 -7.28
CA LYS A 196 1.38 -18.47 -7.45
C LYS A 196 1.61 -16.97 -7.62
N VAL A 197 0.54 -16.22 -7.87
CA VAL A 197 0.52 -14.76 -7.84
C VAL A 197 -0.58 -14.27 -6.92
N VAL A 198 -0.35 -13.14 -6.25
CA VAL A 198 -1.38 -12.36 -5.57
C VAL A 198 -1.73 -11.17 -6.46
N ALA A 199 -3.00 -10.80 -6.54
CA ALA A 199 -3.46 -9.67 -7.33
C ALA A 199 -4.65 -8.96 -6.69
N THR A 200 -4.85 -7.72 -7.06
CA THR A 200 -6.04 -6.93 -6.77
C THR A 200 -7.13 -7.22 -7.81
N THR A 201 -8.38 -7.39 -7.38
CA THR A 201 -9.51 -7.77 -8.23
C THR A 201 -10.82 -7.13 -7.78
N ASN A 202 -11.80 -7.08 -8.69
CA ASN A 202 -13.17 -6.66 -8.42
C ASN A 202 -14.11 -7.81 -8.01
N ILE A 203 -13.60 -8.96 -7.61
CA ILE A 203 -14.36 -10.21 -7.36
C ILE A 203 -15.55 -10.08 -6.40
N GLY A 204 -15.53 -9.09 -5.52
CA GLY A 204 -16.65 -8.84 -4.61
C GLY A 204 -17.86 -8.19 -5.28
N TYR A 205 -17.68 -7.58 -6.44
CA TYR A 205 -18.66 -6.73 -7.14
C TYR A 205 -19.31 -5.66 -6.25
N ASN A 206 -18.67 -5.30 -5.14
CA ASN A 206 -19.13 -4.29 -4.22
C ASN A 206 -18.84 -2.89 -4.75
N GLY A 207 -19.76 -1.96 -4.50
CA GLY A 207 -19.59 -0.55 -4.82
C GLY A 207 -18.90 0.20 -3.69
N VAL A 208 -18.05 1.17 -4.07
CA VAL A 208 -17.41 2.08 -3.11
C VAL A 208 -18.46 3.02 -2.53
N PRO A 209 -18.72 3.02 -1.21
CA PRO A 209 -19.85 3.74 -0.61
C PRO A 209 -19.81 5.25 -0.85
N CYS A 210 -18.66 5.90 -0.67
CA CYS A 210 -18.55 7.37 -0.75
C CYS A 210 -18.81 7.98 -2.13
N VAL A 211 -18.91 7.14 -3.17
CA VAL A 211 -19.24 7.54 -4.55
C VAL A 211 -20.49 6.84 -5.06
N HIS A 212 -21.42 6.51 -4.18
CA HIS A 212 -22.72 5.89 -4.49
C HIS A 212 -22.63 4.57 -5.26
N GLY A 213 -21.56 3.81 -5.04
CA GLY A 213 -21.32 2.57 -5.75
C GLY A 213 -20.86 2.73 -7.20
N ASP A 214 -20.55 3.94 -7.66
CA ASP A 214 -20.12 4.17 -9.04
C ASP A 214 -18.73 3.56 -9.31
N ASP A 215 -17.85 3.50 -8.32
CA ASP A 215 -16.57 2.81 -8.35
C ASP A 215 -16.65 1.43 -7.70
N VAL A 216 -15.77 0.55 -8.12
CA VAL A 216 -15.70 -0.84 -7.67
C VAL A 216 -14.72 -1.01 -6.51
N VAL A 217 -15.13 -1.73 -5.48
CA VAL A 217 -14.25 -2.13 -4.38
C VAL A 217 -13.25 -3.18 -4.88
N ALA A 218 -11.98 -2.98 -4.52
CA ALA A 218 -10.89 -3.88 -4.80
C ALA A 218 -10.63 -4.83 -3.63
N ASN A 219 -10.52 -6.13 -3.91
CA ASN A 219 -10.10 -7.15 -2.96
C ASN A 219 -8.87 -7.90 -3.47
N LEU A 220 -8.23 -8.70 -2.63
CA LEU A 220 -7.08 -9.50 -2.99
C LEU A 220 -7.45 -10.95 -3.27
N VAL A 221 -6.81 -11.51 -4.28
CA VAL A 221 -6.90 -12.94 -4.62
C VAL A 221 -5.51 -13.54 -4.79
N SER A 222 -5.40 -14.86 -4.58
CA SER A 222 -4.29 -15.65 -5.09
C SER A 222 -4.74 -16.46 -6.30
N PHE A 223 -3.86 -16.58 -7.28
CA PHE A 223 -4.07 -17.40 -8.47
C PHE A 223 -2.91 -18.38 -8.63
N ASP A 224 -3.26 -19.64 -8.80
CA ASP A 224 -2.32 -20.73 -9.09
C ASP A 224 -2.30 -20.98 -10.61
N PRO A 225 -1.20 -20.67 -11.32
CA PRO A 225 -1.13 -20.85 -12.76
C PRO A 225 -1.10 -22.32 -13.19
N GLU A 226 -0.71 -23.27 -12.33
CA GLU A 226 -0.67 -24.69 -12.65
C GLU A 226 -2.06 -25.31 -12.61
N THR A 227 -2.83 -25.02 -11.57
CA THR A 227 -4.19 -25.56 -11.39
C THR A 227 -5.28 -24.64 -11.91
N ARG A 228 -4.96 -23.38 -12.22
CA ARG A 228 -5.88 -22.28 -12.56
C ARG A 228 -6.88 -21.95 -11.44
N ALA A 229 -6.55 -22.34 -10.20
CA ALA A 229 -7.38 -22.07 -9.05
C ALA A 229 -7.25 -20.59 -8.64
N LEU A 230 -8.40 -19.90 -8.55
CA LEU A 230 -8.51 -18.54 -8.01
C LEU A 230 -9.09 -18.61 -6.60
N ARG A 231 -8.42 -17.99 -5.63
CA ARG A 231 -8.91 -17.91 -4.24
C ARG A 231 -8.95 -16.48 -3.75
N ARG A 232 -10.11 -16.05 -3.26
CA ARG A 232 -10.26 -14.75 -2.60
C ARG A 232 -9.59 -14.78 -1.22
N LEU A 233 -8.79 -13.77 -0.91
CA LEU A 233 -8.02 -13.65 0.34
C LEU A 233 -8.59 -12.61 1.28
N THR A 234 -9.21 -11.55 0.76
CA THR A 234 -9.82 -10.47 1.54
C THR A 234 -11.29 -10.29 1.16
N PHE A 235 -12.11 -9.90 2.14
CA PHE A 235 -13.57 -9.81 2.02
C PHE A 235 -14.07 -8.44 2.46
N ASP A 236 -13.19 -7.46 2.51
CA ASP A 236 -13.45 -6.13 3.07
C ASP A 236 -14.45 -5.35 2.23
N GLN A 237 -15.20 -4.48 2.90
CA GLN A 237 -16.16 -3.55 2.30
C GLN A 237 -15.44 -2.51 1.43
N ASP A 238 -14.27 -2.08 1.88
CA ASP A 238 -13.49 -1.04 1.25
C ASP A 238 -12.27 -1.63 0.56
N GLY A 239 -11.53 -0.78 -0.18
CA GLY A 239 -10.48 -1.29 -1.05
C GLY A 239 -9.26 -1.87 -0.34
N ASN A 240 -8.72 -2.92 -0.93
CA ASN A 240 -7.41 -3.49 -0.62
C ASN A 240 -6.51 -3.33 -1.84
N TRP A 241 -5.30 -2.77 -1.65
CA TRP A 241 -4.41 -2.41 -2.75
C TRP A 241 -2.95 -2.70 -2.46
N SER A 242 -2.15 -2.70 -3.52
CA SER A 242 -0.69 -2.76 -3.49
C SER A 242 -0.15 -3.96 -2.70
N PRO A 243 -0.60 -5.20 -3.00
CA PRO A 243 -0.07 -6.37 -2.33
C PRO A 243 1.39 -6.59 -2.74
N ILE A 244 2.27 -6.81 -1.77
CA ILE A 244 3.65 -7.22 -1.99
C ILE A 244 4.04 -8.34 -1.04
N VAL A 245 5.03 -9.14 -1.44
CA VAL A 245 5.61 -10.16 -0.56
C VAL A 245 6.79 -9.57 0.21
N ILE A 246 6.70 -9.61 1.54
CA ILE A 246 7.76 -9.13 2.43
C ILE A 246 8.75 -10.26 2.76
N PRO A 247 9.96 -9.94 3.31
CA PRO A 247 11.05 -10.91 3.47
C PRO A 247 10.74 -12.16 4.27
N ASN A 248 9.70 -12.16 5.10
CA ASN A 248 9.27 -13.34 5.85
C ASN A 248 8.23 -14.21 5.11
N GLY A 249 7.92 -13.91 3.84
CA GLY A 249 6.99 -14.65 3.00
C GLY A 249 5.52 -14.26 3.14
N ARG A 250 5.19 -13.30 4.02
CA ARG A 250 3.81 -12.79 4.16
C ARG A 250 3.49 -11.77 3.07
N ILE A 251 2.21 -11.60 2.79
CA ILE A 251 1.69 -10.54 1.92
C ILE A 251 1.44 -9.30 2.78
N MET A 252 2.02 -8.17 2.40
CA MET A 252 1.70 -6.85 2.94
C MET A 252 0.86 -6.09 1.92
N TYR A 253 -0.11 -5.27 2.38
CA TYR A 253 -1.01 -4.53 1.51
C TYR A 253 -1.62 -3.32 2.22
N THR A 254 -2.21 -2.40 1.48
CA THR A 254 -2.96 -1.27 2.01
C THR A 254 -4.44 -1.65 2.12
N ARG A 255 -5.05 -1.44 3.29
CA ARG A 255 -6.48 -1.59 3.54
C ARG A 255 -7.11 -0.25 3.86
N TRP A 256 -8.19 0.10 3.18
CA TRP A 256 -9.05 1.21 3.54
C TRP A 256 -10.14 0.76 4.51
N GLU A 257 -10.37 1.52 5.57
CA GLU A 257 -11.45 1.32 6.51
C GLU A 257 -12.36 2.54 6.50
N TYR A 258 -13.50 2.42 5.86
CA TYR A 258 -14.52 3.44 5.80
C TYR A 258 -15.69 3.02 6.68
N THR A 259 -15.69 3.43 7.93
CA THR A 259 -16.59 2.98 8.99
C THR A 259 -17.46 4.11 9.52
N ASP A 260 -18.16 3.95 10.64
CA ASP A 260 -19.16 4.86 11.23
C ASP A 260 -18.66 6.26 11.62
N LEU A 261 -17.37 6.55 11.53
CA LEU A 261 -16.82 7.87 11.78
C LEU A 261 -16.38 8.51 10.48
N THR A 262 -15.91 9.75 10.56
CA THR A 262 -15.21 10.44 9.47
C THR A 262 -13.93 9.67 9.07
N HIS A 263 -13.98 8.84 8.09
CA HIS A 263 -13.29 7.60 7.94
C HIS A 263 -12.30 7.61 6.79
N TYR A 264 -12.21 8.70 6.11
CA TYR A 264 -11.31 8.86 4.99
C TYR A 264 -9.82 8.85 5.38
N PHE A 265 -9.49 8.92 6.66
CA PHE A 265 -8.11 8.91 7.15
C PHE A 265 -7.56 7.52 7.50
N SER A 266 -8.28 6.44 7.23
CA SER A 266 -7.87 5.12 7.66
C SER A 266 -7.49 4.23 6.49
N ARG A 267 -6.37 4.54 5.82
CA ARG A 267 -5.72 3.64 4.86
C ARG A 267 -4.45 3.13 5.47
N ILE A 268 -4.58 1.99 6.11
CA ILE A 268 -3.57 1.38 6.96
C ILE A 268 -2.79 0.29 6.23
N VAL A 269 -1.61 0.00 6.71
CA VAL A 269 -0.79 -1.11 6.22
C VAL A 269 -1.15 -2.37 6.99
N MET A 270 -1.57 -3.40 6.25
CA MET A 270 -1.93 -4.73 6.76
C MET A 270 -0.93 -5.77 6.29
N HIS A 271 -0.92 -6.93 6.93
CA HIS A 271 -0.23 -8.10 6.44
C HIS A 271 -0.97 -9.40 6.79
N MET A 272 -0.78 -10.42 5.96
CA MET A 272 -1.40 -11.74 6.12
C MET A 272 -0.50 -12.83 5.57
N ASN A 273 -0.78 -14.10 5.90
CA ASN A 273 -0.18 -15.23 5.20
C ASN A 273 -0.68 -15.30 3.75
N PRO A 274 0.05 -15.96 2.82
CA PRO A 274 -0.38 -16.07 1.41
C PRO A 274 -1.74 -16.75 1.22
N ASP A 275 -2.22 -17.48 2.21
CA ASP A 275 -3.54 -18.12 2.22
C ASP A 275 -4.66 -17.24 2.81
N GLY A 276 -4.36 -16.00 3.20
CA GLY A 276 -5.30 -15.04 3.79
C GLY A 276 -5.42 -15.14 5.32
N THR A 277 -4.83 -16.17 5.95
CA THR A 277 -4.86 -16.34 7.42
C THR A 277 -3.97 -15.34 8.14
N GLU A 278 -4.19 -15.19 9.45
CA GLU A 278 -3.47 -14.26 10.33
C GLU A 278 -3.41 -12.83 9.80
N ASN A 279 -4.53 -12.34 9.28
CA ASN A 279 -4.66 -10.98 8.78
C ASN A 279 -4.60 -9.98 9.94
N LYS A 280 -3.58 -9.10 9.93
CA LYS A 280 -3.27 -8.17 11.04
C LYS A 280 -2.84 -6.82 10.52
N ALA A 281 -3.09 -5.77 11.30
CA ALA A 281 -2.52 -4.45 11.05
C ALA A 281 -1.00 -4.47 11.28
N LEU A 282 -0.25 -3.89 10.35
CA LEU A 282 1.19 -3.68 10.48
C LEU A 282 1.48 -2.27 10.99
N TYR A 283 0.82 -1.26 10.39
CA TYR A 283 1.01 0.14 10.76
C TYR A 283 -0.22 0.99 10.45
N GLY A 284 -0.52 1.98 11.31
CA GLY A 284 -1.57 2.98 11.11
C GLY A 284 -2.90 2.65 11.76
N SER A 285 -3.11 1.45 12.29
CA SER A 285 -4.33 1.10 13.02
C SER A 285 -4.45 1.87 14.33
N GLY A 286 -5.66 2.32 14.66
CA GLY A 286 -5.94 3.08 15.89
C GLY A 286 -5.49 4.55 15.85
N SER A 287 -5.18 5.10 14.66
CA SER A 287 -4.87 6.51 14.45
C SER A 287 -5.36 7.01 13.11
N TYR A 288 -5.55 8.34 12.99
CA TYR A 288 -5.93 8.99 11.73
C TYR A 288 -4.72 9.47 10.91
N PHE A 289 -3.54 9.38 11.47
CA PHE A 289 -2.28 9.68 10.80
C PHE A 289 -1.40 8.43 10.81
N PRO A 290 -0.75 8.09 9.69
CA PRO A 290 -0.82 8.74 8.37
C PRO A 290 -2.19 8.52 7.70
N ASN A 291 -2.72 9.54 7.02
CA ASN A 291 -4.03 9.51 6.36
C ASN A 291 -4.20 8.33 5.41
N SER A 292 -3.20 8.13 4.58
CA SER A 292 -3.17 7.11 3.54
C SER A 292 -1.74 6.70 3.30
N THR A 293 -1.45 5.41 3.35
CA THR A 293 -0.12 4.88 3.11
C THR A 293 -0.17 3.94 1.91
N PHE A 294 0.53 4.31 0.83
CA PHE A 294 0.58 3.57 -0.42
C PHE A 294 1.99 3.17 -0.81
N ASP A 295 2.09 2.23 -1.75
CA ASP A 295 3.34 1.80 -2.39
C ASP A 295 4.45 1.44 -1.37
N VAL A 296 4.06 0.77 -0.29
CA VAL A 296 4.97 0.41 0.79
C VAL A 296 5.90 -0.70 0.34
N GLN A 297 7.20 -0.53 0.61
CA GLN A 297 8.24 -1.50 0.27
C GLN A 297 9.12 -1.79 1.48
N PRO A 298 9.54 -3.06 1.72
CA PRO A 298 10.50 -3.38 2.76
C PRO A 298 11.89 -2.83 2.41
N LEU A 299 12.64 -2.36 3.40
CA LEU A 299 14.01 -1.92 3.18
C LEU A 299 14.97 -3.12 3.12
N PRO A 300 15.68 -3.32 2.00
CA PRO A 300 16.67 -4.38 1.89
C PRO A 300 17.76 -4.25 2.96
N GLY A 301 18.04 -5.36 3.64
CA GLY A 301 19.04 -5.39 4.72
C GLY A 301 18.56 -4.87 6.08
N HIS A 302 17.35 -4.32 6.18
CA HIS A 302 16.73 -3.89 7.43
C HIS A 302 15.53 -4.79 7.76
N GLY A 303 15.58 -5.53 8.87
CA GLY A 303 14.61 -6.59 9.16
C GLY A 303 13.17 -6.13 9.44
N SER A 304 12.94 -4.84 9.73
CA SER A 304 11.65 -4.33 10.21
C SER A 304 11.20 -3.01 9.59
N ALA A 305 12.08 -2.29 8.90
CA ALA A 305 11.75 -0.97 8.36
C ALA A 305 11.22 -1.04 6.93
N PHE A 306 10.41 -0.04 6.60
CA PHE A 306 9.72 0.12 5.33
C PHE A 306 9.84 1.54 4.82
N VAL A 307 9.71 1.72 3.52
CA VAL A 307 9.46 3.02 2.88
C VAL A 307 8.06 3.00 2.28
N GLY A 308 7.35 4.12 2.33
CA GLY A 308 6.01 4.26 1.75
C GLY A 308 5.68 5.70 1.39
N ILE A 309 4.57 5.89 0.70
CA ILE A 309 4.06 7.20 0.30
C ILE A 309 2.86 7.55 1.16
N ILE A 310 2.95 8.66 1.88
CA ILE A 310 1.81 9.26 2.58
C ILE A 310 1.09 10.21 1.64
N SER A 311 -0.23 10.01 1.49
CA SER A 311 -1.11 10.83 0.66
C SER A 311 -2.29 11.40 1.46
N GLY A 312 -3.10 12.23 0.84
CA GLY A 312 -4.38 12.72 1.34
C GLY A 312 -5.55 11.82 0.92
N HIS A 313 -6.79 12.37 0.94
CA HIS A 313 -8.00 11.67 0.50
C HIS A 313 -8.65 12.35 -0.71
N HIS A 314 -9.45 13.40 -0.50
CA HIS A 314 -10.16 14.05 -1.60
C HIS A 314 -9.25 14.93 -2.45
N GLY A 315 -9.46 14.89 -3.77
CA GLY A 315 -8.79 15.78 -4.73
C GLY A 315 -7.29 15.54 -4.91
N VAL A 316 -6.77 14.41 -4.44
CA VAL A 316 -5.35 14.03 -4.58
C VAL A 316 -5.23 12.63 -5.15
N ALA A 317 -4.28 12.45 -6.07
CA ALA A 317 -3.89 11.13 -6.55
C ALA A 317 -3.06 10.39 -5.49
N ARG A 318 -2.73 9.12 -5.75
CA ARG A 318 -1.85 8.31 -4.87
C ARG A 318 -0.39 8.74 -4.97
N SER A 319 -0.13 10.04 -4.80
CA SER A 319 1.21 10.62 -4.72
C SER A 319 1.34 11.40 -3.43
N GLY A 320 2.56 11.66 -2.98
CA GLY A 320 2.72 12.45 -1.78
C GLY A 320 4.11 12.40 -1.17
N ARG A 321 4.15 12.39 0.15
CA ARG A 321 5.36 12.48 0.97
C ARG A 321 5.97 11.09 1.13
N MET A 322 7.28 10.96 0.94
CA MET A 322 7.99 9.70 1.12
C MET A 322 8.47 9.55 2.56
N ILE A 323 8.06 8.47 3.22
CA ILE A 323 8.33 8.21 4.64
C ILE A 323 9.04 6.88 4.81
N ILE A 324 10.07 6.87 5.67
CA ILE A 324 10.62 5.64 6.25
C ILE A 324 9.97 5.42 7.62
N PHE A 325 9.49 4.22 7.88
CA PHE A 325 8.91 3.85 9.16
C PHE A 325 9.34 2.44 9.61
N ASP A 326 9.35 2.21 10.91
CA ASP A 326 9.71 0.94 11.54
C ASP A 326 8.65 0.58 12.60
N PRO A 327 7.75 -0.37 12.30
CA PRO A 327 6.70 -0.79 13.23
C PRO A 327 7.19 -1.30 14.59
N THR A 328 8.45 -1.71 14.69
CA THR A 328 9.03 -2.13 15.99
C THR A 328 9.23 -0.99 16.97
N LYS A 329 9.29 0.25 16.46
CA LYS A 329 9.41 1.48 17.25
C LYS A 329 8.05 2.09 17.62
N GLY A 330 6.99 1.61 17.00
CA GLY A 330 5.61 2.05 17.19
C GLY A 330 4.77 1.83 15.94
N ARG A 331 3.46 1.63 16.09
CA ARG A 331 2.57 1.18 15.01
C ARG A 331 1.45 2.17 14.66
N LYS A 332 1.38 3.32 15.30
CA LYS A 332 0.31 4.30 15.08
C LYS A 332 0.83 5.75 15.12
N SER A 333 0.17 6.64 14.41
CA SER A 333 0.51 8.07 14.29
C SER A 333 1.97 8.26 13.85
N THR A 334 2.72 9.14 14.49
CA THR A 334 4.15 9.35 14.23
C THR A 334 5.07 8.36 14.95
N ALA A 335 4.53 7.53 15.85
CA ALA A 335 5.30 6.49 16.50
C ALA A 335 5.75 5.45 15.46
N GLY A 336 7.02 5.12 15.43
CA GLY A 336 7.62 4.28 14.40
C GLY A 336 8.05 5.01 13.14
N MET A 337 7.64 6.24 12.88
CA MET A 337 8.18 7.02 11.77
C MET A 337 9.63 7.42 12.04
N VAL A 338 10.50 7.13 11.09
CA VAL A 338 11.96 7.34 11.23
C VAL A 338 12.37 8.63 10.55
N GLN A 339 11.94 8.84 9.32
CA GLN A 339 12.33 10.00 8.53
C GLN A 339 11.34 10.26 7.38
N GLU A 340 11.07 11.52 7.11
CA GLU A 340 10.50 11.98 5.85
C GLU A 340 11.63 12.38 4.90
N ILE A 341 11.53 12.00 3.62
CA ILE A 341 12.52 12.33 2.58
C ILE A 341 11.88 13.28 1.55
N PRO A 342 12.51 14.41 1.24
CA PRO A 342 13.65 15.02 1.94
C PRO A 342 13.14 15.70 3.22
N HIS A 343 13.72 15.58 4.34
CA HIS A 343 13.55 16.38 5.57
C HIS A 343 14.29 15.74 6.75
N ARG A 344 15.54 15.38 6.51
CA ARG A 344 16.42 14.82 7.53
C ARG A 344 16.48 15.72 8.77
N ASN A 345 16.46 15.10 9.93
CA ASN A 345 16.54 15.78 11.23
C ASN A 345 15.37 16.74 11.53
N ARG A 346 14.28 16.69 10.77
CA ARG A 346 13.06 17.39 11.12
C ARG A 346 12.08 16.42 11.78
N PRO A 347 11.41 16.84 12.87
CA PRO A 347 10.38 16.00 13.46
C PRO A 347 9.20 15.87 12.50
N ILE A 348 8.72 14.65 12.34
CA ILE A 348 7.50 14.38 11.57
C ILE A 348 6.32 14.81 12.42
N LYS A 349 5.51 15.72 11.88
CA LYS A 349 4.32 16.22 12.58
C LYS A 349 3.10 15.39 12.20
N GLU A 350 2.29 15.08 13.19
CA GLU A 350 0.95 14.54 12.97
C GLU A 350 0.06 15.63 12.39
N GLU A 351 -0.39 15.42 11.16
CA GLU A 351 -1.32 16.31 10.47
C GLU A 351 -2.52 15.50 9.97
N ILE A 352 -3.65 15.69 10.61
CA ILE A 352 -4.92 15.07 10.19
C ILE A 352 -5.64 16.06 9.30
N LYS A 353 -5.52 15.87 7.99
CA LYS A 353 -6.05 16.79 6.99
C LYS A 353 -6.46 16.04 5.74
N ASP A 354 -7.63 16.33 5.21
CA ASP A 354 -8.19 15.66 4.04
C ASP A 354 -7.26 15.73 2.82
N GLN A 355 -6.87 16.93 2.41
CA GLN A 355 -5.97 17.15 1.28
C GLN A 355 -4.52 17.34 1.74
N LEU A 356 -4.01 16.40 2.54
CA LEU A 356 -2.73 16.51 3.24
C LEU A 356 -1.55 16.91 2.32
N VAL A 357 -1.54 16.41 1.10
CA VAL A 357 -0.43 16.60 0.16
C VAL A 357 -0.75 17.58 -0.97
N ASN A 358 -1.92 18.20 -0.96
CA ASN A 358 -2.27 19.20 -1.96
C ASN A 358 -1.41 20.46 -1.80
N GLY A 359 -0.68 20.82 -2.86
CA GLY A 359 0.26 21.94 -2.84
C GLY A 359 1.55 21.69 -2.06
N VAL A 360 1.80 20.47 -1.59
CA VAL A 360 3.05 20.07 -0.94
C VAL A 360 3.99 19.43 -1.96
N TRP A 361 5.24 19.85 -1.99
CA TRP A 361 6.27 19.40 -2.94
C TRP A 361 7.60 19.14 -2.23
N PRO A 362 8.43 18.19 -2.72
CA PRO A 362 8.22 17.28 -3.84
C PRO A 362 7.11 16.25 -3.54
N GLN A 363 6.52 15.70 -4.62
CA GLN A 363 5.65 14.53 -4.54
C GLN A 363 6.33 13.32 -5.17
N PHE A 364 6.09 12.16 -4.59
CA PHE A 364 6.69 10.88 -4.96
C PHE A 364 5.62 9.82 -5.22
N ILE A 365 5.93 8.85 -6.10
CA ILE A 365 5.14 7.63 -6.33
C ILE A 365 6.07 6.45 -6.58
N LYS A 366 5.63 5.23 -6.24
CA LYS A 366 6.32 3.97 -6.54
C LYS A 366 7.81 3.95 -6.15
N PRO A 367 8.15 4.13 -4.87
CA PRO A 367 9.53 4.04 -4.42
C PRO A 367 10.05 2.60 -4.52
N THR A 368 11.27 2.44 -5.06
CA THR A 368 11.99 1.17 -5.11
C THR A 368 13.27 1.29 -4.31
N PRO A 369 13.35 0.71 -3.12
CA PRO A 369 14.54 0.78 -2.28
C PRO A 369 15.68 -0.06 -2.89
N LEU A 370 16.86 0.57 -3.04
CA LEU A 370 18.09 -0.12 -3.41
C LEU A 370 18.72 -0.81 -2.20
N ASN A 371 18.63 -0.15 -1.07
CA ASN A 371 19.00 -0.60 0.27
C ASN A 371 18.25 0.25 1.32
N ASP A 372 18.72 0.29 2.55
CA ASP A 372 18.15 1.08 3.65
C ASP A 372 18.36 2.60 3.55
N LYS A 373 19.15 3.08 2.59
CA LYS A 373 19.54 4.49 2.45
C LYS A 373 19.20 5.13 1.10
N TYR A 374 19.12 4.35 0.04
CA TYR A 374 18.99 4.84 -1.34
C TYR A 374 17.76 4.28 -2.03
N PHE A 375 17.04 5.13 -2.78
CA PHE A 375 15.75 4.80 -3.38
C PHE A 375 15.67 5.34 -4.81
N LEU A 376 15.23 4.49 -5.72
CA LEU A 376 14.70 4.94 -7.00
C LEU A 376 13.24 5.31 -6.82
N VAL A 377 12.80 6.41 -7.44
CA VAL A 377 11.42 6.86 -7.28
C VAL A 377 11.01 7.73 -8.47
N ALA A 378 9.75 7.65 -8.85
CA ALA A 378 9.17 8.67 -9.71
C ALA A 378 8.84 9.89 -8.85
N ALA A 379 9.30 11.07 -9.28
CA ALA A 379 9.10 12.30 -8.52
C ALA A 379 8.71 13.48 -9.39
N LYS A 380 8.00 14.40 -8.76
CA LYS A 380 7.65 15.72 -9.27
C LYS A 380 8.04 16.76 -8.22
N LEU A 381 8.95 17.67 -8.57
CA LEU A 381 9.59 18.55 -7.58
C LEU A 381 8.76 19.79 -7.25
N ASP A 382 7.92 20.22 -8.17
CA ASP A 382 7.02 21.37 -8.04
C ASP A 382 5.81 21.21 -8.97
N PRO A 383 4.77 22.08 -8.89
CA PRO A 383 3.57 21.95 -9.71
C PRO A 383 3.81 22.10 -11.22
N HIS A 384 4.92 22.69 -11.63
CA HIS A 384 5.27 22.92 -13.04
C HIS A 384 6.31 21.94 -13.58
N ALA A 385 6.94 21.14 -12.71
CA ALA A 385 7.91 20.12 -13.10
C ALA A 385 7.25 18.98 -13.91
N LEU A 386 8.06 18.20 -14.58
CA LEU A 386 7.67 16.92 -15.17
C LEU A 386 7.79 15.80 -14.13
N TRP A 387 7.05 14.72 -14.32
CA TRP A 387 7.33 13.46 -13.62
C TRP A 387 8.58 12.84 -14.20
N GLY A 388 9.62 12.71 -13.39
CA GLY A 388 10.90 12.14 -13.77
C GLY A 388 11.30 10.98 -12.89
N LEU A 389 12.36 10.28 -13.32
CA LEU A 389 13.04 9.25 -12.54
C LEU A 389 14.13 9.90 -11.68
N TYR A 390 14.10 9.66 -10.38
CA TYR A 390 15.02 10.24 -9.42
C TYR A 390 15.67 9.15 -8.55
N LEU A 391 16.89 9.42 -8.15
CA LEU A 391 17.56 8.79 -7.02
C LEU A 391 17.44 9.72 -5.82
N VAL A 392 16.87 9.25 -4.74
CA VAL A 392 16.76 9.97 -3.47
C VAL A 392 17.42 9.18 -2.35
N ASP A 393 17.83 9.85 -1.28
CA ASP A 393 18.51 9.20 -0.17
C ASP A 393 18.15 9.81 1.18
N VAL A 394 18.58 9.13 2.25
CA VAL A 394 18.35 9.57 3.65
C VAL A 394 19.16 10.82 4.03
N TYR A 395 20.01 11.34 3.15
CA TYR A 395 20.80 12.56 3.34
C TYR A 395 20.15 13.79 2.70
N ASP A 396 18.89 13.67 2.23
CA ASP A 396 18.10 14.68 1.51
C ASP A 396 18.60 14.99 0.09
N ASN A 397 19.40 14.10 -0.50
CA ASN A 397 19.72 14.26 -1.90
C ASN A 397 18.52 13.82 -2.76
N VAL A 398 18.11 14.70 -3.66
CA VAL A 398 17.14 14.43 -4.73
C VAL A 398 17.88 14.64 -6.03
N THR A 399 18.20 13.56 -6.74
CA THR A 399 19.08 13.59 -7.93
C THR A 399 18.28 13.08 -9.13
N CYS A 400 18.08 13.96 -10.12
CA CYS A 400 17.44 13.59 -11.37
C CYS A 400 18.32 12.58 -12.13
N LEU A 401 17.75 11.42 -12.45
CA LEU A 401 18.36 10.44 -13.33
C LEU A 401 17.90 10.67 -14.77
N MET A 402 16.58 10.77 -14.98
CA MET A 402 15.99 10.93 -16.29
C MET A 402 14.74 11.79 -16.23
N GLN A 403 14.65 12.74 -17.13
CA GLN A 403 13.48 13.59 -17.38
C GLN A 403 13.53 14.02 -18.85
N ALA A 404 12.40 13.98 -19.55
CA ALA A 404 12.31 14.39 -20.94
C ALA A 404 11.05 15.21 -21.19
N GLU A 405 11.13 16.17 -22.13
CA GLU A 405 10.01 17.02 -22.48
C GLU A 405 8.83 16.20 -23.02
N GLY A 406 7.65 16.48 -22.48
CA GLY A 406 6.42 15.78 -22.88
C GLY A 406 6.30 14.34 -22.38
N GLU A 407 7.21 13.84 -21.55
CA GLU A 407 7.23 12.47 -21.06
C GLU A 407 7.08 12.40 -19.53
N GLY A 408 6.52 11.29 -19.04
CA GLY A 408 6.45 10.93 -17.64
C GLY A 408 6.96 9.51 -17.40
N TYR A 409 7.63 9.29 -16.27
CA TYR A 409 8.25 8.02 -15.91
C TYR A 409 7.70 7.54 -14.57
N ILE A 410 7.25 6.27 -14.51
CA ILE A 410 6.77 5.66 -13.27
C ILE A 410 7.27 4.23 -13.10
N SER A 411 7.06 3.66 -11.91
CA SER A 411 7.38 2.27 -11.56
C SER A 411 8.84 1.89 -11.89
N PRO A 412 9.84 2.63 -11.41
CA PRO A 412 11.22 2.26 -11.64
C PRO A 412 11.56 0.98 -10.89
N ILE A 413 12.07 -0.04 -11.58
CA ILE A 413 12.44 -1.33 -11.01
C ILE A 413 13.92 -1.61 -11.30
N LEU A 414 14.71 -1.83 -10.25
CA LEU A 414 16.09 -2.25 -10.43
C LEU A 414 16.18 -3.69 -10.93
N VAL A 415 16.84 -3.92 -12.05
CA VAL A 415 17.06 -5.28 -12.58
C VAL A 415 18.20 -5.95 -11.82
N ARG A 416 17.86 -6.64 -10.74
CA ARG A 416 18.80 -7.36 -9.89
C ARG A 416 18.15 -8.59 -9.29
N LYS A 417 18.87 -9.72 -9.28
CA LYS A 417 18.44 -10.91 -8.54
C LYS A 417 18.36 -10.61 -7.05
N THR A 418 17.30 -11.08 -6.44
CA THR A 418 17.08 -10.98 -5.01
C THR A 418 16.75 -12.35 -4.43
N LYS A 419 16.90 -12.49 -3.11
CA LYS A 419 16.54 -13.75 -2.45
C LYS A 419 15.03 -13.93 -2.45
N THR A 420 14.56 -15.06 -2.96
CA THR A 420 13.16 -15.47 -2.83
C THR A 420 12.78 -15.61 -1.35
N PRO A 421 11.71 -14.95 -0.88
CA PRO A 421 11.19 -15.13 0.46
C PRO A 421 10.80 -16.59 0.73
N PRO A 422 10.71 -17.01 2.00
CA PRO A 422 10.23 -18.36 2.33
C PRO A 422 8.76 -18.54 1.91
N SER A 423 8.43 -19.74 1.43
CA SER A 423 7.05 -20.14 1.22
C SER A 423 6.39 -20.47 2.57
N ILE A 424 5.18 -19.96 2.79
CA ILE A 424 4.37 -20.27 3.98
C ILE A 424 3.32 -21.30 3.55
N PRO A 425 3.24 -22.47 4.21
CA PRO A 425 2.24 -23.49 3.88
C PRO A 425 0.81 -23.00 4.07
N ASP A 426 -0.09 -23.45 3.21
CA ASP A 426 -1.54 -23.21 3.30
C ASP A 426 -2.11 -23.88 4.56
N ARG A 427 -2.90 -23.13 5.33
CA ARG A 427 -3.55 -23.58 6.58
C ARG A 427 -5.07 -23.60 6.48
N VAL A 428 -5.63 -23.03 5.40
CA VAL A 428 -7.07 -22.93 5.20
C VAL A 428 -7.68 -24.30 4.93
N LYS A 429 -8.79 -24.58 5.58
CA LYS A 429 -9.58 -25.79 5.41
C LYS A 429 -10.82 -25.48 4.59
N LEU A 430 -10.71 -25.46 3.28
CA LEU A 430 -11.74 -24.99 2.35
C LEU A 430 -13.13 -25.63 2.53
N ASN A 431 -13.22 -26.81 3.13
CA ASN A 431 -14.47 -27.50 3.42
C ASN A 431 -15.18 -26.98 4.70
N GLU A 432 -14.48 -26.20 5.53
CA GLU A 432 -15.05 -25.59 6.72
C GLU A 432 -15.82 -24.32 6.34
N LYS A 433 -16.93 -24.05 7.03
CA LYS A 433 -17.74 -22.85 6.81
C LYS A 433 -17.55 -21.80 7.89
N GLU A 434 -16.82 -22.13 8.93
CA GLU A 434 -16.62 -21.30 10.12
C GLU A 434 -15.14 -21.12 10.42
N ALA A 435 -14.84 -20.01 11.09
CA ALA A 435 -13.59 -19.78 11.80
C ALA A 435 -13.84 -19.78 13.30
N THR A 436 -12.81 -20.13 14.08
CA THR A 436 -12.84 -20.04 15.55
C THR A 436 -12.12 -18.75 15.96
N PHE A 437 -12.74 -17.99 16.86
CA PHE A 437 -12.17 -16.79 17.44
C PHE A 437 -11.89 -17.04 18.91
N PHE A 438 -10.66 -16.77 19.32
CA PHE A 438 -10.20 -16.90 20.71
C PHE A 438 -9.64 -15.57 21.18
N ILE A 439 -10.14 -15.04 22.29
CA ILE A 439 -9.63 -13.84 22.96
C ILE A 439 -9.20 -14.24 24.36
N GLN A 440 -7.91 -14.05 24.68
CA GLN A 440 -7.38 -14.43 25.97
C GLN A 440 -7.99 -13.63 27.13
N ASP A 441 -8.13 -12.32 26.94
CA ASP A 441 -8.72 -11.41 27.95
C ASP A 441 -9.19 -10.11 27.28
N ILE A 442 -10.49 -9.90 27.15
CA ILE A 442 -11.05 -8.72 26.49
C ILE A 442 -10.66 -7.39 27.15
N TYR A 443 -10.23 -7.39 28.40
CA TYR A 443 -9.83 -6.19 29.13
C TYR A 443 -8.35 -5.81 28.94
N GLU A 444 -7.57 -6.64 28.26
CA GLU A 444 -6.21 -6.29 27.86
C GLU A 444 -6.22 -5.32 26.67
N GLY A 445 -5.34 -4.32 26.71
CA GLY A 445 -5.20 -3.31 25.64
C GLY A 445 -6.03 -2.05 25.86
N GLU A 446 -6.06 -1.21 24.83
CA GLU A 446 -6.67 0.13 24.88
C GLU A 446 -8.20 0.12 24.67
N GLY A 447 -8.76 -0.93 24.06
CA GLY A 447 -10.16 -0.95 23.61
C GLY A 447 -11.18 -0.88 24.73
N LEU A 448 -10.91 -1.50 25.88
CA LEU A 448 -11.78 -1.46 27.07
C LEU A 448 -11.09 -0.79 28.28
N LYS A 449 -10.11 0.07 28.02
CA LYS A 449 -9.38 0.80 29.06
C LYS A 449 -10.33 1.61 29.94
N GLY A 450 -10.23 1.41 31.25
CA GLY A 450 -11.06 2.10 32.24
C GLY A 450 -12.42 1.43 32.50
N ILE A 451 -12.77 0.38 31.78
CA ILE A 451 -13.97 -0.42 32.06
C ILE A 451 -13.61 -1.44 33.16
N PRO A 452 -14.35 -1.47 34.29
CA PRO A 452 -14.09 -2.44 35.37
C PRO A 452 -14.26 -3.88 34.88
N ARG A 453 -13.37 -4.77 35.32
CA ARG A 453 -13.47 -6.21 35.03
C ARG A 453 -14.81 -6.77 35.54
N GLY A 454 -15.40 -7.65 34.75
CA GLY A 454 -16.71 -8.22 35.03
C GLY A 454 -17.91 -7.36 34.60
N THR A 455 -17.68 -6.16 34.04
CA THR A 455 -18.76 -5.34 33.45
C THR A 455 -19.30 -5.97 32.18
N VAL A 456 -18.43 -6.45 31.29
CA VAL A 456 -18.84 -7.14 30.06
C VAL A 456 -19.28 -8.56 30.38
N LYS A 457 -20.48 -8.93 29.94
CA LYS A 457 -21.09 -10.26 30.14
C LYS A 457 -21.19 -11.06 28.85
N SER A 458 -21.31 -10.38 27.73
CA SER A 458 -21.37 -11.02 26.42
C SER A 458 -20.80 -10.14 25.33
N LEU A 459 -20.49 -10.75 24.19
CA LEU A 459 -20.10 -10.07 22.95
C LEU A 459 -21.22 -10.27 21.94
N ARG A 460 -21.72 -9.20 21.34
CA ARG A 460 -22.60 -9.23 20.17
C ARG A 460 -21.78 -9.12 18.91
N LEU A 461 -22.02 -10.00 17.96
CA LEU A 461 -21.32 -10.06 16.69
C LEU A 461 -22.20 -9.50 15.57
N HIS A 462 -21.63 -8.65 14.74
CA HIS A 462 -22.27 -8.09 13.55
C HIS A 462 -21.47 -8.42 12.31
N ALA A 463 -22.11 -8.94 11.27
CA ALA A 463 -21.56 -9.03 9.93
C ALA A 463 -21.81 -7.73 9.17
N TYR A 464 -20.87 -7.34 8.32
CA TYR A 464 -21.06 -6.25 7.38
C TYR A 464 -21.76 -6.76 6.13
N GLU A 465 -22.75 -6.02 5.66
CA GLU A 465 -23.46 -6.26 4.40
C GLU A 465 -23.19 -5.11 3.44
N TYR A 466 -22.86 -5.42 2.21
CA TYR A 466 -22.38 -4.46 1.23
C TYR A 466 -23.33 -4.31 0.05
N ALA A 467 -23.39 -3.09 -0.50
CA ALA A 467 -24.11 -2.85 -1.74
C ALA A 467 -23.28 -3.28 -2.96
N TYR A 468 -23.94 -3.76 -4.00
CA TYR A 468 -23.30 -4.06 -5.27
C TYR A 468 -22.95 -2.78 -6.04
N VAL A 469 -21.93 -2.87 -6.88
CA VAL A 469 -21.50 -1.77 -7.76
C VAL A 469 -22.67 -1.30 -8.63
N LYS A 470 -22.80 0.03 -8.81
CA LYS A 470 -23.82 0.71 -9.62
C LYS A 470 -25.28 0.56 -9.16
N THR A 471 -25.54 0.03 -7.99
CA THR A 471 -26.90 -0.07 -7.47
C THR A 471 -27.43 1.22 -6.86
N ARG A 472 -26.60 2.22 -6.62
CA ARG A 472 -26.92 3.50 -5.95
C ARG A 472 -27.62 3.36 -4.61
N SER A 473 -27.53 2.17 -3.98
CA SER A 473 -28.23 1.83 -2.76
C SER A 473 -27.43 2.10 -1.49
N ASP A 474 -26.30 2.69 -1.60
CA ASP A 474 -25.23 2.81 -0.64
C ASP A 474 -25.32 4.04 0.27
N HIS A 475 -26.19 5.00 -0.04
CA HIS A 475 -26.49 6.09 0.89
C HIS A 475 -27.60 5.68 1.86
N ASN A 476 -27.26 4.78 2.74
CA ASN A 476 -28.08 4.52 3.91
C ASN A 476 -27.83 5.61 4.95
N TRP A 477 -28.66 6.61 4.96
CA TRP A 477 -28.68 7.68 5.97
C TRP A 477 -29.12 7.11 7.31
N HIS A 478 -28.34 6.16 7.85
CA HIS A 478 -28.62 5.53 9.13
C HIS A 478 -27.83 6.19 10.25
N GLY A 479 -28.51 6.54 11.32
CA GLY A 479 -27.91 7.16 12.48
C GLY A 479 -27.52 8.63 12.32
N ILE A 480 -26.98 9.20 13.39
CA ILE A 480 -26.67 10.64 13.49
C ILE A 480 -25.58 11.08 12.51
N GLN A 481 -24.68 10.19 12.14
CA GLN A 481 -23.53 10.48 11.30
C GLN A 481 -23.56 9.81 9.93
N SER A 482 -24.72 9.32 9.50
CA SER A 482 -24.89 8.74 8.16
C SER A 482 -23.88 7.62 7.86
N GLY A 483 -23.82 6.61 8.74
CA GLY A 483 -22.99 5.44 8.53
C GLY A 483 -23.32 4.72 7.21
N TRP A 484 -22.30 4.26 6.50
CA TRP A 484 -22.45 3.52 5.22
C TRP A 484 -22.74 2.05 5.45
N ASP A 485 -22.40 1.58 6.65
CA ASP A 485 -22.34 0.16 6.95
C ASP A 485 -23.71 -0.35 7.34
N ILE A 486 -24.21 -1.30 6.60
CA ILE A 486 -25.33 -2.13 7.07
C ILE A 486 -24.72 -3.27 7.86
N LYS A 487 -25.14 -3.39 9.12
CA LYS A 487 -24.66 -4.44 10.02
C LYS A 487 -25.79 -5.39 10.37
N ARG A 488 -25.63 -6.63 9.97
CA ARG A 488 -26.53 -7.72 10.35
C ARG A 488 -26.04 -8.36 11.63
N MET A 489 -26.88 -8.40 12.66
CA MET A 489 -26.56 -9.09 13.91
C MET A 489 -26.52 -10.61 13.68
N LEU A 490 -25.36 -11.23 13.98
CA LEU A 490 -25.17 -12.67 13.91
C LEU A 490 -25.64 -13.38 15.18
N GLY A 491 -25.54 -12.74 16.33
CA GLY A 491 -25.89 -13.29 17.64
C GLY A 491 -24.96 -12.81 18.74
N THR A 492 -25.06 -13.44 19.90
CA THR A 492 -24.23 -13.14 21.08
C THR A 492 -23.49 -14.38 21.55
N VAL A 493 -22.32 -14.16 22.20
CA VAL A 493 -21.53 -15.19 22.88
C VAL A 493 -21.20 -14.74 24.30
N PRO A 494 -21.11 -15.66 25.29
CA PRO A 494 -20.80 -15.29 26.66
C PRO A 494 -19.31 -14.92 26.80
N VAL A 495 -19.01 -14.03 27.75
CA VAL A 495 -17.68 -13.73 28.24
C VAL A 495 -17.47 -14.46 29.57
N GLU A 496 -16.37 -15.16 29.71
CA GLU A 496 -16.01 -15.87 30.94
C GLU A 496 -15.65 -14.91 32.07
N GLU A 497 -15.66 -15.37 33.31
CA GLU A 497 -15.39 -14.53 34.49
C GLU A 497 -13.98 -13.92 34.47
N ASP A 498 -13.02 -14.63 33.85
CA ASP A 498 -11.65 -14.15 33.67
C ASP A 498 -11.46 -13.21 32.46
N GLY A 499 -12.54 -12.90 31.73
CA GLY A 499 -12.53 -12.06 30.54
C GLY A 499 -12.19 -12.79 29.25
N SER A 500 -11.95 -14.10 29.30
CA SER A 500 -11.66 -14.88 28.11
C SER A 500 -12.91 -15.24 27.32
N VAL A 501 -12.75 -15.45 26.01
CA VAL A 501 -13.87 -15.81 25.11
C VAL A 501 -13.35 -16.76 24.03
N ILE A 502 -14.15 -17.78 23.69
CA ILE A 502 -13.95 -18.61 22.51
C ILE A 502 -15.28 -18.87 21.82
N PHE A 503 -15.35 -18.62 20.51
CA PHE A 503 -16.58 -18.81 19.75
C PHE A 503 -16.30 -19.14 18.28
N LYS A 504 -17.34 -19.61 17.60
CA LYS A 504 -17.35 -19.81 16.15
C LYS A 504 -18.16 -18.69 15.47
N ALA A 505 -17.69 -18.27 14.30
CA ALA A 505 -18.41 -17.35 13.42
C ALA A 505 -18.20 -17.75 11.95
N PRO A 506 -19.07 -17.29 11.03
CA PRO A 506 -18.92 -17.59 9.61
C PRO A 506 -17.56 -17.17 9.08
N ALA A 507 -16.88 -18.07 8.38
CA ALA A 507 -15.63 -17.76 7.70
C ALA A 507 -15.88 -16.80 6.52
N ASN A 508 -14.81 -16.12 6.07
CA ASN A 508 -14.84 -15.18 4.95
C ASN A 508 -15.85 -14.03 5.13
N THR A 509 -16.21 -13.75 6.37
CA THR A 509 -17.21 -12.73 6.72
C THR A 509 -16.53 -11.70 7.63
N PRO A 510 -16.45 -10.43 7.22
CA PRO A 510 -16.01 -9.35 8.11
C PRO A 510 -16.97 -9.19 9.27
N ILE A 511 -16.47 -9.32 10.49
CA ILE A 511 -17.27 -9.21 11.71
C ILE A 511 -16.77 -8.07 12.60
N SER A 512 -17.73 -7.34 13.19
CA SER A 512 -17.50 -6.35 14.23
C SER A 512 -18.00 -6.89 15.57
N ILE A 513 -17.26 -6.59 16.63
CA ILE A 513 -17.53 -7.10 17.99
C ILE A 513 -17.99 -5.96 18.89
N GLN A 514 -19.11 -6.18 19.60
CA GLN A 514 -19.71 -5.21 20.50
C GLN A 514 -19.84 -5.80 21.90
N PRO A 515 -19.03 -5.36 22.88
CA PRO A 515 -19.17 -5.76 24.27
C PRO A 515 -20.47 -5.25 24.91
N LEU A 516 -21.17 -6.13 25.61
CA LEU A 516 -22.43 -5.85 26.28
C LEU A 516 -22.31 -6.07 27.80
N ASP A 517 -23.01 -5.24 28.59
CA ASP A 517 -23.17 -5.45 30.03
C ASP A 517 -24.23 -6.52 30.36
N LYS A 518 -24.58 -6.64 31.66
CA LYS A 518 -25.58 -7.60 32.17
C LYS A 518 -27.02 -7.33 31.68
N ASP A 519 -27.30 -6.10 31.26
CA ASP A 519 -28.64 -5.67 30.78
C ASP A 519 -28.69 -5.67 29.24
N GLY A 520 -27.61 -6.12 28.57
CA GLY A 520 -27.48 -6.13 27.11
C GLY A 520 -27.20 -4.78 26.49
N VAL A 521 -26.80 -3.80 27.31
CA VAL A 521 -26.42 -2.45 26.85
C VAL A 521 -25.00 -2.48 26.31
N ALA A 522 -24.80 -1.86 25.16
CA ALA A 522 -23.48 -1.76 24.53
C ALA A 522 -22.55 -0.83 25.30
N ILE A 523 -21.37 -1.33 25.63
CA ILE A 523 -20.32 -0.59 26.35
C ILE A 523 -19.40 0.13 25.39
N GLN A 524 -19.03 -0.52 24.31
CA GLN A 524 -18.12 -0.04 23.30
C GLN A 524 -18.54 -0.57 21.92
N TRP A 525 -17.96 -0.02 20.89
CA TRP A 525 -18.19 -0.40 19.50
C TRP A 525 -16.86 -0.60 18.77
N MET A 526 -16.64 -1.79 18.20
CA MET A 526 -15.55 -2.02 17.27
C MET A 526 -15.89 -1.38 15.92
N ARG A 527 -15.18 -0.35 15.52
CA ARG A 527 -15.42 0.41 14.29
C ARG A 527 -14.73 -0.16 13.06
N SER A 528 -13.90 -1.15 13.25
CA SER A 528 -13.24 -1.95 12.24
C SER A 528 -13.85 -3.35 12.23
N TRP A 529 -13.22 -4.26 11.53
CA TRP A 529 -13.65 -5.65 11.45
C TRP A 529 -12.45 -6.60 11.43
N VAL A 530 -12.73 -7.82 11.81
CA VAL A 530 -11.83 -8.97 11.70
C VAL A 530 -12.50 -10.03 10.83
N THR A 531 -11.71 -10.71 10.01
CA THR A 531 -12.18 -11.80 9.16
C THR A 531 -11.34 -13.04 9.43
N GLY A 532 -11.99 -14.19 9.66
CA GLY A 532 -11.33 -15.48 9.74
C GLY A 532 -11.51 -16.28 8.45
N GLN A 533 -10.47 -16.96 8.02
CA GLN A 533 -10.51 -17.91 6.89
C GLN A 533 -11.18 -19.23 7.30
N PRO A 534 -11.66 -20.05 6.35
CA PRO A 534 -12.25 -21.36 6.65
C PRO A 534 -11.34 -22.25 7.51
N GLY A 535 -11.84 -22.64 8.70
CA GLY A 535 -11.13 -23.46 9.67
C GLY A 535 -9.96 -22.79 10.39
N GLU A 536 -9.80 -21.49 10.22
CA GLU A 536 -8.78 -20.69 10.93
C GLU A 536 -9.15 -20.54 12.42
N VAL A 537 -8.11 -20.51 13.26
CA VAL A 537 -8.22 -20.05 14.65
C VAL A 537 -7.61 -18.66 14.73
N VAL A 538 -8.47 -17.65 14.75
CA VAL A 538 -8.08 -16.26 14.96
C VAL A 538 -7.88 -16.03 16.45
N SER A 539 -6.65 -15.71 16.86
CA SER A 539 -6.30 -15.54 18.27
C SER A 539 -5.89 -14.09 18.56
N CYS A 540 -6.53 -13.50 19.58
CA CYS A 540 -6.24 -12.18 20.11
C CYS A 540 -5.86 -12.28 21.58
N ILE A 541 -4.93 -11.42 22.03
CA ILE A 541 -4.63 -11.29 23.46
C ILE A 541 -5.74 -10.52 24.17
N GLY A 542 -6.19 -9.43 23.57
CA GLY A 542 -7.26 -8.59 24.09
C GLY A 542 -7.84 -7.66 23.03
N CYS A 543 -8.49 -6.58 23.48
CA CYS A 543 -9.05 -5.55 22.62
C CYS A 543 -8.01 -4.44 22.41
N HIS A 544 -7.39 -4.39 21.22
CA HIS A 544 -6.33 -3.44 20.86
C HIS A 544 -5.08 -3.54 21.75
N GLU A 545 -4.60 -4.75 21.94
CA GLU A 545 -3.32 -5.02 22.59
C GLU A 545 -2.14 -4.39 21.84
N ASP A 546 -1.08 -4.03 22.58
CA ASP A 546 0.16 -3.54 21.98
C ASP A 546 0.93 -4.69 21.32
N GLN A 547 0.95 -4.73 19.99
CA GLN A 547 1.63 -5.77 19.21
C GLN A 547 3.17 -5.73 19.34
N ASN A 548 3.75 -4.72 19.97
CA ASN A 548 5.18 -4.64 20.26
C ASN A 548 5.53 -5.19 21.65
N GLN A 549 4.52 -5.62 22.41
CA GLN A 549 4.71 -6.30 23.69
C GLN A 549 4.57 -7.81 23.53
N ILE A 550 5.36 -8.55 24.29
CA ILE A 550 5.23 -10.00 24.34
C ILE A 550 4.00 -10.36 25.16
N ALA A 551 3.05 -11.03 24.52
CA ALA A 551 1.91 -11.61 25.22
C ALA A 551 2.36 -12.67 26.23
N ILE A 552 1.92 -12.55 27.48
CA ILE A 552 2.14 -13.60 28.48
C ILE A 552 1.01 -14.61 28.34
N PRO A 553 1.29 -15.85 27.91
CA PRO A 553 0.28 -16.88 27.81
C PRO A 553 -0.30 -17.17 29.21
N LYS A 554 -1.63 -17.11 29.31
CA LYS A 554 -2.35 -17.48 30.53
C LYS A 554 -3.23 -18.69 30.25
N ARG A 555 -3.33 -19.60 31.22
CA ARG A 555 -4.36 -20.64 31.16
C ARG A 555 -5.68 -20.01 31.57
N VAL A 556 -6.56 -19.80 30.60
CA VAL A 556 -7.85 -19.11 30.79
C VAL A 556 -9.01 -20.09 30.64
N ILE A 557 -10.19 -19.71 31.16
CA ILE A 557 -11.38 -20.56 31.19
C ILE A 557 -11.79 -20.95 29.76
N ALA A 558 -11.84 -20.00 28.84
CA ALA A 558 -12.22 -20.25 27.46
C ALA A 558 -11.31 -21.25 26.73
N SER A 559 -10.02 -21.33 27.09
CA SER A 559 -9.08 -22.28 26.47
C SER A 559 -9.36 -23.74 26.86
N GLN A 560 -10.23 -23.98 27.83
CA GLN A 560 -10.60 -25.30 28.34
C GLN A 560 -12.00 -25.72 27.93
N LYS A 561 -12.69 -24.90 27.14
CA LYS A 561 -14.06 -25.12 26.67
C LYS A 561 -14.12 -25.31 25.16
N ALA A 562 -15.16 -25.98 24.69
CA ALA A 562 -15.51 -25.95 23.28
C ALA A 562 -15.93 -24.53 22.87
N PRO A 563 -15.68 -24.10 21.62
CA PRO A 563 -16.14 -22.82 21.13
C PRO A 563 -17.65 -22.66 21.26
N SER A 564 -18.10 -21.53 21.81
CA SER A 564 -19.51 -21.18 21.95
C SER A 564 -20.16 -21.00 20.59
N ALA A 565 -21.37 -21.54 20.42
CA ALA A 565 -22.24 -21.21 19.31
C ALA A 565 -22.87 -19.82 19.54
N LEU A 566 -23.26 -19.16 18.46
CA LEU A 566 -23.98 -17.89 18.51
C LEU A 566 -25.40 -18.08 19.05
N THR A 567 -25.74 -17.35 20.11
CA THR A 567 -27.12 -17.26 20.58
C THR A 567 -27.85 -16.20 19.75
N LEU A 568 -28.84 -16.62 18.99
CA LEU A 568 -29.67 -15.72 18.18
C LEU A 568 -30.59 -14.86 19.08
N PRO A 569 -30.93 -13.63 18.65
CA PRO A 569 -31.92 -12.82 19.33
C PRO A 569 -33.29 -13.49 19.33
N GLU A 570 -34.10 -13.20 20.33
CA GLU A 570 -35.51 -13.63 20.36
C GLU A 570 -36.22 -13.13 19.08
N GLY A 571 -36.85 -14.04 18.35
CA GLY A 571 -37.46 -13.77 17.04
C GLY A 571 -36.60 -14.07 15.82
N GLY A 572 -35.37 -14.56 16.04
CA GLY A 572 -34.45 -14.98 14.99
C GLY A 572 -33.82 -13.80 14.20
N THR A 573 -32.88 -14.11 13.33
CA THR A 573 -32.41 -13.17 12.35
C THR A 573 -33.43 -13.08 11.21
N ARG A 574 -34.07 -11.92 11.01
CA ARG A 574 -34.81 -11.70 9.77
C ARG A 574 -33.81 -11.62 8.62
N SER A 575 -33.70 -12.70 7.87
CA SER A 575 -33.07 -12.64 6.56
C SER A 575 -34.14 -12.13 5.58
N PHE A 576 -33.82 -11.02 4.92
CA PHE A 576 -34.58 -10.68 3.71
C PHE A 576 -33.96 -11.49 2.59
N THR A 577 -34.55 -12.65 2.28
CA THR A 577 -34.31 -13.29 1.00
C THR A 577 -35.12 -12.54 -0.04
N PHE A 578 -34.45 -11.89 -0.97
CA PHE A 578 -35.10 -11.52 -2.22
C PHE A 578 -35.12 -12.78 -3.06
N ASP A 579 -36.30 -13.40 -3.18
CA ASP A 579 -36.55 -14.35 -4.26
C ASP A 579 -36.54 -13.54 -5.55
N LEU A 580 -35.46 -13.64 -6.29
CA LEU A 580 -35.40 -13.20 -7.68
C LEU A 580 -36.03 -14.33 -8.50
N GLU A 581 -37.38 -14.25 -8.75
CA GLU A 581 -37.99 -14.93 -9.87
C GLU A 581 -37.67 -14.23 -11.18
#